data_9a753fbcd276ddf7b7ae9b16bcf20203
#
_entry.id   9a753fbcd276ddf7b7ae9b16bcf20203
#
_cell.length_a   1.000
_cell.length_b   1.000
_cell.length_c   1.000
_cell.angle_alpha   90.00
_cell.angle_beta   90.00
_cell.angle_gamma   90.00
#
_symmetry.space_group_name_H-M   'P 1'
#
loop_
_entity.id
_entity.type
_entity.pdbx_description
1 polymer ?
#
loop_
_entity_poly.entity_id
_entity_poly.type
_entity_poly.pdbx_seq_one_letter_code
_entity_poly.pdbx_strand_id
1 'polypeptide(L)'
;MKVLFIAGFGPIATDVEQSRRLYEEALGITFKKEDGDYRHTEELKGANTFAVWPLEQAAESCFGGAEWPDDVVRPQAWLEFDVDDVAEATREMEERGYKLLVSNRTEPWGQVVSRLVSPEGLLVGLTMTPWMRPGEHDVGA
;
A
#
# COMPACT_ATOMS: atom_id res chain seq x y z
N MET A 1 12.41 -1.91 15.04
CA MET A 1 12.01 -2.12 13.62
C MET A 1 13.09 -1.58 12.71
N LYS A 2 13.35 -2.27 11.63
CA LYS A 2 14.29 -1.82 10.61
C LYS A 2 13.55 -1.67 9.29
N VAL A 3 13.54 -0.45 8.75
CA VAL A 3 12.98 -0.19 7.42
C VAL A 3 14.02 -0.57 6.38
N LEU A 4 13.65 -1.44 5.44
CA LEU A 4 14.56 -2.00 4.44
C LEU A 4 14.53 -1.19 3.15
N PHE A 5 13.34 -0.85 2.66
CA PHE A 5 13.18 -0.09 1.41
C PHE A 5 11.73 0.40 1.28
N ILE A 6 11.51 1.30 0.34
CA ILE A 6 10.15 1.70 -0.03
C ILE A 6 9.62 0.66 -1.01
N ALA A 7 8.56 -0.05 -0.61
CA ALA A 7 7.94 -1.05 -1.46
C ALA A 7 7.13 -0.43 -2.59
N GLY A 8 6.46 0.68 -2.30
CA GLY A 8 5.68 1.35 -3.32
C GLY A 8 4.96 2.57 -2.80
N PHE A 9 4.42 3.34 -3.73
CA PHE A 9 3.60 4.50 -3.42
C PHE A 9 2.70 4.83 -4.62
N GLY A 10 1.75 5.72 -4.40
CA GLY A 10 0.91 6.21 -5.47
C GLY A 10 -0.30 6.95 -4.96
N PRO A 11 -1.08 7.49 -5.85
CA PRO A 11 -2.31 8.19 -5.47
C PRO A 11 -3.40 7.21 -5.07
N ILE A 12 -4.29 7.68 -4.19
CA ILE A 12 -5.55 6.99 -3.89
C ILE A 12 -6.63 7.77 -4.63
N ALA A 13 -7.30 7.11 -5.57
CA ALA A 13 -8.18 7.77 -6.51
C ALA A 13 -9.64 7.71 -6.07
N THR A 14 -10.30 8.87 -6.05
CA THR A 14 -11.75 8.95 -5.85
C THR A 14 -12.48 9.00 -7.18
N ASP A 15 -11.83 9.51 -8.21
CA ASP A 15 -12.34 9.54 -9.58
C ASP A 15 -11.31 8.81 -10.46
N VAL A 16 -11.53 7.52 -10.63
CA VAL A 16 -10.60 6.64 -11.32
C VAL A 16 -10.40 7.04 -12.77
N GLU A 17 -11.46 7.47 -13.44
CA GLU A 17 -11.37 7.87 -14.84
C GLU A 17 -10.52 9.13 -15.04
N GLN A 18 -10.64 10.10 -14.15
CA GLN A 18 -9.80 11.30 -14.19
C GLN A 18 -8.34 10.95 -13.92
N SER A 19 -8.10 10.05 -12.97
CA SER A 19 -6.74 9.60 -12.67
C SER A 19 -6.13 8.87 -13.87
N ARG A 20 -6.92 8.01 -14.52
CA ARG A 20 -6.48 7.30 -15.73
C ARG A 20 -6.08 8.28 -16.83
N ARG A 21 -6.88 9.31 -17.05
CA ARG A 21 -6.57 10.33 -18.07
C ARG A 21 -5.26 11.05 -17.79
N LEU A 22 -4.99 11.34 -16.53
CA LEU A 22 -3.75 12.02 -16.18
C LEU A 22 -2.55 11.06 -16.30
N TYR A 23 -2.60 9.93 -15.60
CA TYR A 23 -1.42 9.07 -15.45
C TYR A 23 -1.16 8.23 -16.68
N GLU A 24 -2.18 7.67 -17.31
CA GLU A 24 -2.01 6.81 -18.47
C GLU A 24 -1.97 7.59 -19.79
N GLU A 25 -2.92 8.49 -20.00
CA GLU A 25 -3.03 9.20 -21.29
C GLU A 25 -2.08 10.38 -21.37
N ALA A 26 -2.16 11.30 -20.42
CA ALA A 26 -1.33 12.51 -20.49
C ALA A 26 0.13 12.24 -20.19
N LEU A 27 0.42 11.49 -19.12
CA LEU A 27 1.81 11.21 -18.73
C LEU A 27 2.39 9.99 -19.46
N GLY A 28 1.56 9.18 -20.08
CA GLY A 28 2.03 8.05 -20.88
C GLY A 28 2.58 6.87 -20.07
N ILE A 29 2.20 6.75 -18.80
CA ILE A 29 2.66 5.63 -17.97
C ILE A 29 1.86 4.38 -18.34
N THR A 30 2.56 3.28 -18.58
CA THR A 30 1.92 2.00 -18.88
C THR A 30 1.69 1.22 -17.60
N PHE A 31 0.42 0.91 -17.32
CA PHE A 31 0.04 0.16 -16.13
C PHE A 31 -0.49 -1.23 -16.49
N LYS A 32 -0.35 -2.16 -15.55
CA LYS A 32 -1.09 -3.40 -15.54
C LYS A 32 -2.39 -3.16 -14.77
N LYS A 33 -3.49 -3.66 -15.29
CA LYS A 33 -4.79 -3.52 -14.64
C LYS A 33 -5.16 -4.84 -13.98
N GLU A 34 -5.49 -4.78 -12.68
CA GLU A 34 -5.93 -5.94 -11.92
C GLU A 34 -7.07 -5.53 -11.00
N ASP A 35 -7.92 -6.50 -10.64
CA ASP A 35 -9.00 -6.33 -9.67
C ASP A 35 -9.74 -4.99 -9.79
N GLY A 36 -10.65 -4.93 -10.76
CA GLY A 36 -11.41 -3.71 -10.99
C GLY A 36 -10.53 -2.62 -11.58
N ASP A 37 -10.43 -1.50 -10.89
CA ASP A 37 -9.71 -0.33 -11.40
C ASP A 37 -8.33 -0.14 -10.78
N TYR A 38 -7.82 -1.12 -10.05
CA TYR A 38 -6.46 -1.08 -9.53
C TYR A 38 -5.47 -1.16 -10.69
N ARG A 39 -4.56 -0.18 -10.78
CA ARG A 39 -3.56 -0.10 -11.83
C ARG A 39 -2.19 0.08 -11.21
N HIS A 40 -1.24 -0.76 -11.62
CA HIS A 40 0.10 -0.74 -11.05
C HIS A 40 1.17 -0.95 -12.11
N THR A 41 2.38 -0.51 -11.79
CA THR A 41 3.55 -0.78 -12.59
C THR A 41 4.76 -1.00 -11.68
N GLU A 42 5.58 -1.99 -12.03
CA GLU A 42 6.86 -2.26 -11.40
C GLU A 42 8.01 -1.86 -12.29
N GLU A 43 7.72 -1.23 -13.43
CA GLU A 43 8.73 -0.92 -14.44
C GLU A 43 9.06 0.57 -14.53
N LEU A 44 8.40 1.40 -13.73
CA LEU A 44 8.73 2.82 -13.67
C LEU A 44 9.96 2.98 -12.78
N LYS A 45 11.05 3.41 -13.40
CA LYS A 45 12.34 3.50 -12.71
C LYS A 45 12.26 4.45 -11.52
N GLY A 46 12.81 4.03 -10.40
CA GLY A 46 12.82 4.81 -9.17
C GLY A 46 11.80 4.36 -8.13
N ALA A 47 10.91 3.44 -8.49
CA ALA A 47 9.95 2.86 -7.58
C ALA A 47 9.87 1.36 -7.78
N ASN A 48 9.74 0.60 -6.69
CA ASN A 48 9.48 -0.83 -6.80
C ASN A 48 8.08 -1.08 -7.33
N THR A 49 7.10 -0.35 -6.82
CA THR A 49 5.74 -0.34 -7.34
C THR A 49 5.20 1.08 -7.32
N PHE A 50 4.62 1.48 -8.42
CA PHE A 50 3.80 2.70 -8.48
C PHE A 50 2.39 2.28 -8.86
N ALA A 51 1.39 2.65 -8.06
CA ALA A 51 0.01 2.20 -8.32
C ALA A 51 -1.01 3.27 -8.00
N VAL A 52 -2.02 3.35 -8.85
CA VAL A 52 -3.22 4.14 -8.61
C VAL A 52 -4.23 3.21 -7.94
N TRP A 53 -4.54 3.48 -6.68
CA TRP A 53 -5.38 2.61 -5.85
C TRP A 53 -6.74 3.28 -5.63
N PRO A 54 -7.84 2.68 -6.11
CA PRO A 54 -9.17 3.25 -5.88
C PRO A 54 -9.47 3.33 -4.39
N LEU A 55 -10.05 4.46 -3.95
CA LEU A 55 -10.39 4.65 -2.54
C LEU A 55 -11.29 3.55 -2.01
N GLU A 56 -12.24 3.08 -2.84
CA GLU A 56 -13.13 1.98 -2.46
C GLU A 56 -12.37 0.72 -2.09
N GLN A 57 -11.31 0.41 -2.84
CA GLN A 57 -10.49 -0.78 -2.58
C GLN A 57 -9.63 -0.57 -1.34
N ALA A 58 -9.11 0.64 -1.14
CA ALA A 58 -8.36 0.96 0.06
C ALA A 58 -9.25 0.85 1.30
N ALA A 59 -10.48 1.33 1.21
CA ALA A 59 -11.47 1.21 2.30
C ALA A 59 -11.79 -0.25 2.59
N GLU A 60 -11.96 -1.06 1.56
CA GLU A 60 -12.22 -2.48 1.72
C GLU A 60 -11.06 -3.18 2.43
N SER A 61 -9.84 -2.85 2.03
CA SER A 61 -8.65 -3.41 2.65
C SER A 61 -8.53 -3.03 4.13
N CYS A 62 -8.84 -1.78 4.47
CA CYS A 62 -8.66 -1.29 5.85
C CYS A 62 -9.85 -1.55 6.76
N PHE A 63 -11.06 -1.57 6.22
CA PHE A 63 -12.28 -1.59 7.03
C PHE A 63 -13.27 -2.68 6.64
N GLY A 64 -13.03 -3.39 5.55
CA GLY A 64 -13.91 -4.47 5.11
C GLY A 64 -15.12 -4.02 4.32
N GLY A 65 -15.21 -2.75 3.94
CA GLY A 65 -16.32 -2.21 3.15
C GLY A 65 -15.84 -1.13 2.20
N ALA A 66 -16.67 -0.79 1.20
CA ALA A 66 -16.29 0.13 0.14
C ALA A 66 -16.26 1.59 0.57
N GLU A 67 -16.81 1.93 1.74
CA GLU A 67 -16.87 3.30 2.19
C GLU A 67 -15.78 3.60 3.22
N TRP A 68 -15.05 4.68 2.98
CA TRP A 68 -14.08 5.18 3.95
C TRP A 68 -14.83 5.87 5.09
N PRO A 69 -14.55 5.53 6.37
CA PRO A 69 -15.29 6.11 7.49
C PRO A 69 -15.11 7.62 7.58
N ASP A 70 -16.18 8.34 7.94
CA ASP A 70 -16.16 9.79 8.03
C ASP A 70 -15.27 10.31 9.17
N ASP A 71 -15.04 9.50 10.19
CA ASP A 71 -14.24 9.88 11.36
C ASP A 71 -12.74 9.58 11.19
N VAL A 72 -12.34 9.05 10.04
CA VAL A 72 -10.94 8.80 9.73
C VAL A 72 -10.54 9.67 8.54
N VAL A 73 -9.38 10.33 8.64
CA VAL A 73 -8.88 11.18 7.54
C VAL A 73 -8.84 10.37 6.25
N ARG A 74 -9.41 10.93 5.17
CA ARG A 74 -9.40 10.29 3.86
C ARG A 74 -8.03 10.49 3.22
N PRO A 75 -7.27 9.41 2.97
CA PRO A 75 -5.93 9.56 2.42
C PRO A 75 -5.96 9.85 0.92
N GLN A 76 -5.00 10.68 0.47
CA GLN A 76 -4.87 11.01 -0.95
C GLN A 76 -3.77 10.19 -1.63
N ALA A 77 -2.94 9.53 -0.83
CA ALA A 77 -1.85 8.70 -1.34
C ALA A 77 -1.53 7.59 -0.36
N TRP A 78 -0.92 6.53 -0.87
CA TRP A 78 -0.43 5.43 -0.06
C TRP A 78 1.07 5.33 -0.20
N LEU A 79 1.72 4.83 0.87
CA LEU A 79 3.17 4.67 0.91
C LEU A 79 3.47 3.44 1.76
N GLU A 80 4.17 2.46 1.20
CA GLU A 80 4.51 1.24 1.93
C GLU A 80 6.00 1.08 2.08
N PHE A 81 6.42 0.76 3.30
CA PHE A 81 7.80 0.44 3.64
C PHE A 81 7.90 -1.04 3.98
N ASP A 82 8.84 -1.72 3.34
CA ASP A 82 9.17 -3.07 3.75
C ASP A 82 10.03 -2.98 5.01
N VAL A 83 9.68 -3.79 5.99
CA VAL A 83 10.39 -3.86 7.28
C VAL A 83 10.88 -5.28 7.52
N ASP A 84 11.86 -5.42 8.39
CA ASP A 84 12.46 -6.72 8.68
C ASP A 84 11.48 -7.70 9.34
N ASP A 85 10.58 -7.20 10.19
CA ASP A 85 9.64 -8.03 10.93
C ASP A 85 8.36 -7.23 11.19
N VAL A 86 7.28 -7.57 10.48
CA VAL A 86 6.03 -6.82 10.57
C VAL A 86 5.37 -6.98 11.94
N ALA A 87 5.43 -8.18 12.52
CA ALA A 87 4.84 -8.42 13.84
C ALA A 87 5.52 -7.55 14.90
N GLU A 88 6.85 -7.50 14.86
CA GLU A 88 7.64 -6.67 15.78
C GLU A 88 7.37 -5.18 15.55
N ALA A 89 7.34 -4.76 14.29
CA ALA A 89 7.06 -3.37 13.92
C ALA A 89 5.67 -2.95 14.40
N THR A 90 4.69 -3.83 14.25
CA THR A 90 3.31 -3.58 14.69
C THR A 90 3.26 -3.34 16.19
N ARG A 91 3.91 -4.23 16.96
CA ARG A 91 3.96 -4.11 18.41
C ARG A 91 4.65 -2.81 18.83
N GLU A 92 5.76 -2.47 18.19
CA GLU A 92 6.49 -1.23 18.48
C GLU A 92 5.63 0.01 18.24
N MET A 93 4.88 0.03 17.15
CA MET A 93 3.99 1.14 16.83
C MET A 93 2.87 1.27 17.85
N GLU A 94 2.27 0.16 18.25
CA GLU A 94 1.23 0.17 19.25
C GLU A 94 1.74 0.64 20.62
N GLU A 95 2.92 0.21 21.00
CA GLU A 95 3.56 0.65 22.24
C GLU A 95 3.83 2.16 22.26
N ARG A 96 4.10 2.73 21.08
CA ARG A 96 4.30 4.17 20.92
C ARG A 96 3.00 4.97 20.87
N GLY A 97 1.84 4.28 20.90
CA GLY A 97 0.53 4.92 20.93
C GLY A 97 -0.09 5.19 19.57
N TYR A 98 0.47 4.65 18.50
CA TYR A 98 -0.13 4.80 17.17
C TYR A 98 -1.34 3.90 17.03
N LYS A 99 -2.38 4.42 16.38
CA LYS A 99 -3.59 3.66 16.10
C LYS A 99 -3.46 3.01 14.73
N LEU A 100 -3.50 1.69 14.70
CA LEU A 100 -3.41 0.94 13.47
C LEU A 100 -4.80 0.64 12.92
N LEU A 101 -4.98 0.81 11.62
CA LEU A 101 -6.21 0.43 10.92
C LEU A 101 -6.18 -1.05 10.55
N VAL A 102 -5.00 -1.57 10.29
CA VAL A 102 -4.75 -2.98 9.98
C VAL A 102 -3.54 -3.41 10.77
N SER A 103 -3.60 -4.56 11.42
CA SER A 103 -2.54 -5.05 12.29
C SER A 103 -2.07 -6.44 11.86
N ASN A 104 -0.82 -6.53 11.38
CA ASN A 104 -0.11 -7.78 11.10
C ASN A 104 -0.98 -8.79 10.34
N ARG A 105 -1.62 -8.34 9.25
CA ARG A 105 -2.53 -9.18 8.47
C ARG A 105 -1.80 -9.81 7.30
N THR A 106 -2.02 -11.13 7.11
CA THR A 106 -1.51 -11.83 5.95
C THR A 106 -2.55 -11.77 4.84
N GLU A 107 -2.17 -11.20 3.72
CA GLU A 107 -3.02 -11.11 2.54
C GLU A 107 -3.00 -12.43 1.76
N PRO A 108 -4.05 -12.72 0.95
CA PRO A 108 -4.09 -13.96 0.18
C PRO A 108 -2.88 -14.19 -0.74
N TRP A 109 -2.23 -13.12 -1.18
CA TRP A 109 -1.04 -13.19 -2.05
C TRP A 109 0.27 -13.28 -1.26
N GLY A 110 0.21 -13.45 0.05
CA GLY A 110 1.39 -13.69 0.88
C GLY A 110 2.03 -12.46 1.51
N GLN A 111 1.60 -11.27 1.15
CA GLN A 111 2.05 -10.04 1.79
C GLN A 111 1.55 -9.98 3.22
N VAL A 112 2.41 -9.53 4.14
CA VAL A 112 2.00 -9.26 5.52
C VAL A 112 2.06 -7.75 5.72
N VAL A 113 1.02 -7.14 6.31
CA VAL A 113 0.93 -5.69 6.36
C VAL A 113 0.22 -5.19 7.60
N SER A 114 0.72 -4.05 8.12
CA SER A 114 0.04 -3.19 9.08
C SER A 114 -0.11 -1.81 8.46
N ARG A 115 -1.22 -1.12 8.74
CA ARG A 115 -1.49 0.19 8.12
C ARG A 115 -1.96 1.20 9.14
N LEU A 116 -1.56 2.45 8.92
CA LEU A 116 -2.00 3.59 9.72
C LEU A 116 -2.06 4.83 8.84
N VAL A 117 -2.73 5.88 9.32
CA VAL A 117 -2.73 7.17 8.64
C VAL A 117 -1.67 8.05 9.30
N SER A 118 -0.78 8.61 8.50
CA SER A 118 0.26 9.50 9.00
C SER A 118 -0.30 10.88 9.34
N PRO A 119 0.48 11.72 10.07
CA PRO A 119 0.04 13.09 10.35
C PRO A 119 -0.29 13.91 9.11
N GLU A 120 0.36 13.61 7.98
CA GLU A 120 0.11 14.30 6.70
C GLU A 120 -1.13 13.78 5.97
N GLY A 121 -1.76 12.72 6.48
CA GLY A 121 -2.90 12.12 5.80
C GLY A 121 -2.53 11.10 4.74
N LEU A 122 -1.37 10.47 4.85
CA LEU A 122 -0.99 9.36 3.96
C LEU A 122 -1.37 8.02 4.58
N LEU A 123 -1.81 7.10 3.74
CA LEU A 123 -2.03 5.72 4.19
C LEU A 123 -0.69 4.99 4.14
N VAL A 124 -0.09 4.82 5.31
CA VAL A 124 1.24 4.22 5.43
C VAL A 124 1.12 2.75 5.79
N GLY A 125 1.83 1.91 5.04
CA GLY A 125 1.93 0.48 5.31
C GLY A 125 3.33 0.09 5.79
N LEU A 126 3.37 -0.79 6.78
CA LEU A 126 4.58 -1.49 7.20
C LEU A 126 4.37 -2.92 6.74
N THR A 127 5.23 -3.40 5.84
CA THR A 127 4.91 -4.60 5.10
C THR A 127 6.10 -5.52 4.91
N MET A 128 5.79 -6.76 4.61
CA MET A 128 6.73 -7.73 4.08
C MET A 128 6.19 -8.16 2.72
N THR A 129 6.93 -7.86 1.66
CA THR A 129 6.53 -8.12 0.29
C THR A 129 7.46 -9.20 -0.28
N PRO A 130 7.03 -10.49 -0.28
CA PRO A 130 7.93 -11.60 -0.59
C PRO A 130 8.62 -11.48 -1.94
N TRP A 131 7.92 -11.04 -2.97
CA TRP A 131 8.49 -10.96 -4.33
C TRP A 131 9.50 -9.83 -4.51
N MET A 132 9.64 -8.95 -3.51
CA MET A 132 10.62 -7.86 -3.53
C MET A 132 11.86 -8.17 -2.69
N ARG A 133 11.94 -9.36 -2.08
CA ARG A 133 13.06 -9.75 -1.21
C ARG A 133 13.87 -10.84 -1.85
N PRO A 134 14.98 -10.46 -2.52
CA PRO A 134 15.85 -11.46 -3.14
C PRO A 134 16.37 -12.45 -2.10
N GLY A 135 16.29 -13.74 -2.42
CA GLY A 135 16.78 -14.81 -1.56
C GLY A 135 15.79 -15.37 -0.57
N GLU A 136 14.83 -14.60 -0.09
CA GLU A 136 13.85 -15.11 0.89
C GLU A 136 12.83 -16.06 0.26
N HIS A 137 12.18 -15.61 -0.82
CA HIS A 137 11.24 -16.49 -1.53
C HIS A 137 11.93 -17.49 -2.43
N ASP A 138 13.18 -17.20 -2.86
CA ASP A 138 13.98 -18.13 -3.66
C ASP A 138 14.49 -19.29 -2.82
N VAL A 139 14.81 -19.03 -1.55
CA VAL A 139 15.26 -20.06 -0.62
C VAL A 139 14.15 -21.06 -0.33
N GLY A 140 12.92 -20.59 -0.34
CA GLY A 140 11.74 -21.43 -0.13
C GLY A 140 11.35 -22.26 -1.34
N ALA A 141 12.00 -22.03 -2.44
CA ALA A 141 11.68 -22.72 -3.69
C ALA A 141 12.30 -24.10 -3.77
#